data_048754e4806b50f120e7f272ccf298e2
#
_entry.id   048754e4806b50f120e7f272ccf298e2
#
_cell.length_a   1.000
_cell.length_b   1.000
_cell.length_c   1.000
_cell.angle_alpha   90.00
_cell.angle_beta   90.00
_cell.angle_gamma   90.00
#
_symmetry.space_group_name_H-M   'P 1'
#
loop_
_entity.id
_entity.type
_entity.pdbx_description
1 polymer ?
#
loop_
_entity_poly.entity_id
_entity_poly.type
_entity_poly.pdbx_seq_one_letter_code
_entity_poly.pdbx_strand_id
1 'polypeptide(L)'
;MIIPGRLRALVVDDNAYARAISAASLKKLGVGDVVQADAGAAAILALMTEPFDVMLMDWYMPDVSGAGLMQVLRDPRFGAAQATPVILMTAYASRDNVVRARELGVNEVLVKPFTTDQLGIALGRILGQAAQAAADQSIFL
;
A
#
# COMPACT_ATOMS: atom_id res chain seq x y z
N MET A 1 -9.83 -16.92 6.00
CA MET A 1 -9.36 -17.02 4.61
C MET A 1 -9.45 -15.67 3.92
N ILE A 2 -8.41 -15.29 3.21
CA ILE A 2 -8.40 -14.06 2.42
C ILE A 2 -8.96 -14.38 1.04
N ILE A 3 -9.99 -13.66 0.63
CA ILE A 3 -10.64 -13.85 -0.68
C ILE A 3 -10.23 -12.66 -1.55
N PRO A 4 -9.39 -12.87 -2.60
CA PRO A 4 -8.88 -11.75 -3.43
C PRO A 4 -9.95 -10.84 -4.00
N GLY A 5 -11.10 -11.39 -4.41
CA GLY A 5 -12.19 -10.62 -4.97
C GLY A 5 -12.87 -9.65 -4.00
N ARG A 6 -12.63 -9.79 -2.69
CA ARG A 6 -13.13 -8.88 -1.65
C ARG A 6 -12.10 -7.88 -1.16
N LEU A 7 -10.87 -7.99 -1.66
CA LEU A 7 -9.81 -7.05 -1.28
C LEU A 7 -10.03 -5.71 -1.95
N ARG A 8 -9.72 -4.66 -1.21
CA ARG A 8 -9.76 -3.29 -1.69
C ARG A 8 -8.36 -2.71 -1.62
N ALA A 9 -7.89 -2.19 -2.74
CA ALA A 9 -6.57 -1.59 -2.86
C ALA A 9 -6.66 -0.12 -3.29
N LEU A 10 -5.78 0.69 -2.72
CA LEU A 10 -5.59 2.08 -3.13
C LEU A 10 -4.24 2.19 -3.84
N VAL A 11 -4.23 2.76 -5.03
CA VAL A 11 -3.00 3.02 -5.79
C VAL A 11 -2.76 4.52 -5.84
N VAL A 12 -1.61 4.96 -5.34
CA VAL A 12 -1.23 6.36 -5.27
C VAL A 12 0.02 6.58 -6.12
N ASP A 13 -0.12 7.31 -7.21
CA ASP A 13 0.96 7.62 -8.13
C ASP A 13 0.54 8.84 -8.94
N ASP A 14 1.39 9.85 -9.04
CA ASP A 14 1.10 11.06 -9.82
C ASP A 14 1.21 10.83 -11.32
N ASN A 15 1.92 9.77 -11.75
CA ASN A 15 2.01 9.39 -13.15
C ASN A 15 0.80 8.53 -13.53
N ALA A 16 -0.07 9.06 -14.39
CA ALA A 16 -1.32 8.39 -14.78
C ALA A 16 -1.08 7.04 -15.46
N TYR A 17 -0.03 6.92 -16.28
CA TYR A 17 0.29 5.69 -16.97
C TYR A 17 0.77 4.61 -16.00
N ALA A 18 1.72 4.94 -15.13
CA ALA A 18 2.21 4.02 -14.11
C ALA A 18 1.10 3.59 -13.16
N ARG A 19 0.23 4.52 -12.77
CA ARG A 19 -0.90 4.25 -11.90
C ARG A 19 -1.87 3.26 -12.55
N ALA A 20 -2.18 3.45 -13.82
CA ALA A 20 -3.06 2.55 -14.58
C ALA A 20 -2.48 1.14 -14.69
N ILE A 21 -1.17 1.02 -14.92
CA ILE A 21 -0.48 -0.27 -15.00
C ILE A 21 -0.55 -0.99 -13.64
N SER A 22 -0.27 -0.31 -12.56
CA SER A 22 -0.36 -0.89 -11.22
C SER A 22 -1.77 -1.36 -10.90
N ALA A 23 -2.78 -0.55 -11.22
CA ALA A 23 -4.18 -0.91 -11.04
C ALA A 23 -4.57 -2.14 -11.86
N ALA A 24 -4.13 -2.22 -13.12
CA ALA A 24 -4.38 -3.36 -13.99
C ALA A 24 -3.73 -4.64 -13.44
N SER A 25 -2.51 -4.54 -12.91
CA SER A 25 -1.80 -5.68 -12.30
C SER A 25 -2.55 -6.20 -11.07
N LEU A 26 -3.07 -5.32 -10.23
CA LEU A 26 -3.88 -5.72 -9.07
C LEU A 26 -5.14 -6.45 -9.52
N LYS A 27 -5.82 -5.97 -10.55
CA LYS A 27 -7.01 -6.62 -11.09
C LYS A 27 -6.70 -8.00 -11.68
N LYS A 28 -5.57 -8.16 -12.35
CA LYS A 28 -5.12 -9.47 -12.85
C LYS A 28 -4.88 -10.46 -11.72
N LEU A 29 -4.46 -9.99 -10.56
CA LEU A 29 -4.26 -10.81 -9.36
C LEU A 29 -5.57 -11.13 -8.62
N GLY A 30 -6.69 -10.61 -9.10
CA GLY A 30 -8.01 -10.90 -8.54
C GLY A 30 -8.48 -9.91 -7.48
N VAL A 31 -7.80 -8.78 -7.28
CA VAL A 31 -8.26 -7.73 -6.36
C VAL A 31 -9.56 -7.13 -6.89
N GLY A 32 -10.62 -7.18 -6.07
CA GLY A 32 -11.97 -6.86 -6.54
C GLY A 32 -12.27 -5.38 -6.69
N ASP A 33 -11.63 -4.53 -5.88
CA ASP A 33 -11.86 -3.09 -5.91
C ASP A 33 -10.53 -2.35 -5.86
N VAL A 34 -10.26 -1.56 -6.88
CA VAL A 34 -9.02 -0.79 -6.99
C VAL A 34 -9.39 0.68 -7.18
N VAL A 35 -9.04 1.50 -6.19
CA VAL A 35 -9.22 2.94 -6.21
C VAL A 35 -7.90 3.60 -6.55
N GLN A 36 -7.92 4.61 -7.39
CA GLN A 36 -6.73 5.33 -7.83
C GLN A 36 -6.74 6.75 -7.26
N ALA A 37 -5.58 7.19 -6.79
CA ALA A 37 -5.36 8.56 -6.35
C ALA A 37 -4.11 9.12 -7.08
N ASP A 38 -4.22 10.32 -7.60
CA ASP A 38 -3.17 10.95 -8.40
C ASP A 38 -2.21 11.81 -7.57
N ALA A 39 -2.47 11.94 -6.27
CA ALA A 39 -1.69 12.79 -5.38
C ALA A 39 -1.88 12.34 -3.93
N GLY A 40 -0.96 12.78 -3.06
CA GLY A 40 -1.02 12.44 -1.64
C GLY A 40 -2.28 12.95 -0.94
N ALA A 41 -2.74 14.16 -1.28
CA ALA A 41 -3.96 14.71 -0.71
C ALA A 41 -5.20 13.87 -1.05
N ALA A 42 -5.30 13.41 -2.30
CA ALA A 42 -6.39 12.52 -2.73
C ALA A 42 -6.33 11.17 -2.02
N ALA A 43 -5.13 10.64 -1.79
CA ALA A 43 -4.94 9.41 -1.04
C ALA A 43 -5.39 9.55 0.42
N ILE A 44 -5.04 10.65 1.07
CA ILE A 44 -5.46 10.94 2.45
C ILE A 44 -6.98 10.97 2.54
N LEU A 45 -7.64 11.67 1.61
CA LEU A 45 -9.10 11.73 1.57
C LEU A 45 -9.72 10.34 1.40
N ALA A 46 -9.18 9.52 0.50
CA ALA A 46 -9.67 8.15 0.29
C ALA A 46 -9.52 7.30 1.56
N LEU A 47 -8.37 7.38 2.22
CA LEU A 47 -8.08 6.63 3.45
C LEU A 47 -8.99 7.05 4.61
N MET A 48 -9.43 8.31 4.62
CA MET A 48 -10.35 8.83 5.65
C MET A 48 -11.79 8.40 5.42
N THR A 49 -12.16 8.09 4.18
CA THR A 49 -13.57 7.85 3.81
C THR A 49 -13.90 6.37 3.62
N GLU A 50 -12.91 5.53 3.29
CA GLU A 50 -13.13 4.13 2.97
C GLU A 50 -12.02 3.26 3.55
N PRO A 51 -12.33 2.01 3.99
CA PRO A 51 -11.28 1.08 4.41
C PRO A 51 -10.59 0.46 3.19
N PHE A 52 -9.28 0.25 3.31
CA PHE A 52 -8.47 -0.45 2.31
C PHE A 52 -7.66 -1.56 2.98
N ASP A 53 -7.46 -2.65 2.24
CA ASP A 53 -6.66 -3.78 2.70
C ASP A 53 -5.18 -3.57 2.42
N VAL A 54 -4.86 -2.73 1.43
CA VAL A 54 -3.48 -2.40 1.04
C VAL A 54 -3.46 -1.09 0.26
N MET A 55 -2.36 -0.35 0.42
CA MET A 55 -2.07 0.82 -0.41
C MET A 55 -0.74 0.60 -1.15
N LEU A 56 -0.75 0.78 -2.47
CA LEU A 56 0.46 0.90 -3.27
C LEU A 56 0.77 2.38 -3.42
N MET A 57 1.99 2.79 -3.09
CA MET A 57 2.34 4.20 -3.01
C MET A 57 3.67 4.47 -3.69
N ASP A 58 3.69 5.44 -4.61
CA ASP A 58 4.94 6.02 -5.11
C ASP A 58 5.54 6.95 -4.07
N TRP A 59 6.89 6.99 -3.99
CA TRP A 59 7.58 7.81 -2.99
C TRP A 59 7.62 9.29 -3.37
N TYR A 60 7.84 9.56 -4.65
CA TYR A 60 8.02 10.92 -5.15
C TYR A 60 6.74 11.45 -5.76
N MET A 61 6.07 12.34 -5.05
CA MET A 61 4.84 13.01 -5.48
C MET A 61 4.98 14.51 -5.23
N PRO A 62 4.41 15.38 -6.11
CA PRO A 62 4.67 16.81 -6.04
C PRO A 62 4.00 17.54 -4.87
N ASP A 63 2.84 17.05 -4.39
CA ASP A 63 2.08 17.72 -3.32
C ASP A 63 2.51 17.27 -1.92
N VAL A 64 2.35 15.98 -1.65
CA VAL A 64 2.76 15.35 -0.39
C VAL A 64 3.66 14.17 -0.74
N SER A 65 4.89 14.17 -0.27
CA SER A 65 5.81 13.05 -0.52
C SER A 65 5.30 11.77 0.12
N GLY A 66 5.81 10.63 -0.34
CA GLY A 66 5.51 9.34 0.29
C GLY A 66 5.85 9.33 1.78
N ALA A 67 6.97 9.97 2.15
CA ALA A 67 7.35 10.10 3.56
C ALA A 67 6.30 10.89 4.35
N GLY A 68 5.83 12.02 3.81
CA GLY A 68 4.79 12.83 4.43
C GLY A 68 3.47 12.09 4.55
N LEU A 69 3.09 11.35 3.51
CA LEU A 69 1.88 10.53 3.53
C LEU A 69 1.96 9.44 4.61
N MET A 70 3.11 8.79 4.73
CA MET A 70 3.30 7.77 5.78
C MET A 70 3.22 8.36 7.18
N GLN A 71 3.76 9.54 7.40
CA GLN A 71 3.67 10.22 8.70
C GLN A 71 2.22 10.52 9.06
N VAL A 72 1.42 10.95 8.11
CA VAL A 72 -0.02 11.19 8.32
C VAL A 72 -0.74 9.87 8.62
N LEU A 73 -0.53 8.86 7.78
CA LEU A 73 -1.23 7.58 7.88
C LEU A 73 -0.95 6.87 9.22
N ARG A 74 0.31 6.85 9.65
CA ARG A 74 0.72 6.13 10.88
C ARG A 74 0.50 6.91 12.17
N ASP A 75 0.05 8.16 12.08
CA ASP A 75 -0.31 8.94 13.27
C ASP A 75 -1.52 8.29 13.95
N PRO A 76 -1.46 8.05 15.28
CA PRO A 76 -2.59 7.45 16.01
C PRO A 76 -3.92 8.20 15.85
N ARG A 77 -3.87 9.50 15.59
CA ARG A 77 -5.07 10.32 15.38
C ARG A 77 -5.78 10.02 14.07
N PHE A 78 -5.12 9.30 13.15
CA PHE A 78 -5.72 8.98 11.85
C PHE A 78 -6.87 7.98 11.96
N GLY A 79 -6.94 7.21 13.04
CA GLY A 79 -8.03 6.26 13.27
C GLY A 79 -7.72 4.85 12.74
N ALA A 80 -8.77 4.14 12.33
CA ALA A 80 -8.67 2.73 11.93
C ALA A 80 -7.73 2.52 10.72
N ALA A 81 -7.61 3.50 9.84
CA ALA A 81 -6.73 3.41 8.66
C ALA A 81 -5.24 3.41 9.02
N GLN A 82 -4.87 3.76 10.24
CA GLN A 82 -3.47 3.81 10.69
C GLN A 82 -2.71 2.52 10.40
N ALA A 83 -3.37 1.38 10.48
CA ALA A 83 -2.77 0.06 10.30
C ALA A 83 -2.80 -0.43 8.85
N THR A 84 -3.28 0.35 7.89
CA THR A 84 -3.34 -0.06 6.48
C THR A 84 -1.97 -0.49 5.99
N PRO A 85 -1.82 -1.73 5.48
CA PRO A 85 -0.56 -2.17 4.90
C PRO A 85 -0.16 -1.37 3.67
N VAL A 86 1.12 -1.04 3.55
CA VAL A 86 1.64 -0.22 2.46
C VAL A 86 2.77 -0.92 1.72
N ILE A 87 2.63 -0.98 0.41
CA ILE A 87 3.70 -1.37 -0.52
C ILE A 87 4.23 -0.08 -1.15
N LEU A 88 5.51 0.21 -0.93
CA LEU A 88 6.19 1.30 -1.62
C LEU A 88 6.64 0.84 -2.99
N MET A 89 6.31 1.61 -4.01
CA MET A 89 6.82 1.42 -5.36
C MET A 89 7.88 2.47 -5.64
N THR A 90 9.10 2.08 -5.95
CA THR A 90 10.19 3.04 -6.18
C THR A 90 11.17 2.57 -7.24
N ALA A 91 11.68 3.50 -8.04
CA ALA A 91 12.80 3.26 -8.95
C ALA A 91 14.15 3.29 -8.20
N TYR A 92 14.18 3.77 -6.97
CA TYR A 92 15.39 4.03 -6.20
C TYR A 92 15.37 3.27 -4.87
N ALA A 93 15.57 1.95 -4.94
CA ALA A 93 15.53 1.08 -3.77
C ALA A 93 16.94 0.87 -3.19
N SER A 94 17.66 1.95 -2.88
CA SER A 94 18.91 1.84 -2.14
C SER A 94 18.63 1.33 -0.72
N ARG A 95 19.67 0.76 -0.08
CA ARG A 95 19.54 0.28 1.31
C ARG A 95 19.01 1.38 2.23
N ASP A 96 19.56 2.60 2.12
CA ASP A 96 19.17 3.71 2.98
C ASP A 96 17.72 4.11 2.75
N ASN A 97 17.27 4.14 1.51
CA ASN A 97 15.87 4.46 1.17
C ASN A 97 14.91 3.39 1.70
N VAL A 98 15.28 2.12 1.60
CA VAL A 98 14.46 1.01 2.11
C VAL A 98 14.37 1.06 3.64
N VAL A 99 15.49 1.27 4.32
CA VAL A 99 15.52 1.40 5.79
C VAL A 99 14.65 2.56 6.23
N ARG A 100 14.79 3.72 5.58
CA ARG A 100 13.99 4.92 5.89
C ARG A 100 12.50 4.66 5.70
N ALA A 101 12.12 4.01 4.59
CA ALA A 101 10.72 3.68 4.31
C ALA A 101 10.14 2.78 5.40
N ARG A 102 10.88 1.75 5.80
CA ARG A 102 10.45 0.82 6.86
C ARG A 102 10.32 1.51 8.21
N GLU A 103 11.22 2.41 8.54
CA GLU A 103 11.13 3.23 9.77
C GLU A 103 9.86 4.08 9.78
N LEU A 104 9.40 4.53 8.62
CA LEU A 104 8.17 5.29 8.47
C LEU A 104 6.92 4.42 8.42
N GLY A 105 7.06 3.10 8.48
CA GLY A 105 5.94 2.19 8.57
C GLY A 105 5.51 1.54 7.25
N VAL A 106 6.35 1.61 6.20
CA VAL A 106 6.13 0.86 4.94
C VAL A 106 6.36 -0.63 5.22
N ASN A 107 5.46 -1.48 4.72
CA ASN A 107 5.49 -2.92 4.99
C ASN A 107 6.30 -3.70 3.96
N GLU A 108 6.30 -3.27 2.70
CA GLU A 108 6.99 -3.94 1.62
C GLU A 108 7.45 -2.94 0.58
N VAL A 109 8.54 -3.26 -0.15
CA VAL A 109 9.10 -2.39 -1.19
C VAL A 109 9.15 -3.15 -2.51
N LEU A 110 8.63 -2.54 -3.58
CA LEU A 110 8.74 -3.03 -4.95
C LEU A 110 9.59 -2.07 -5.79
N VAL A 111 10.56 -2.60 -6.49
CA VAL A 111 11.42 -1.81 -7.38
C VAL A 111 10.74 -1.68 -8.74
N LYS A 112 10.61 -0.46 -9.23
CA LYS A 112 10.08 -0.17 -10.58
C LYS A 112 11.16 -0.36 -11.64
N PRO A 113 10.86 -0.98 -12.79
CA PRO A 113 9.60 -1.64 -13.11
C PRO A 113 9.48 -3.01 -12.42
N PHE A 114 8.26 -3.40 -12.05
CA PHE A 114 8.00 -4.70 -11.47
C PHE A 114 6.98 -5.47 -12.32
N THR A 115 7.03 -6.80 -12.22
CA THR A 115 6.07 -7.68 -12.89
C THR A 115 4.83 -7.90 -12.02
N THR A 116 3.75 -8.36 -12.65
CA THR A 116 2.54 -8.77 -11.91
C THR A 116 2.86 -9.87 -10.88
N ASP A 117 3.75 -10.81 -11.23
CA ASP A 117 4.16 -11.87 -10.31
C ASP A 117 4.89 -11.31 -9.08
N GLN A 118 5.78 -10.34 -9.26
CA GLN A 118 6.47 -9.69 -8.15
C GLN A 118 5.50 -8.95 -7.24
N LEU A 119 4.53 -8.25 -7.82
CA LEU A 119 3.45 -7.62 -7.05
C LEU A 119 2.64 -8.66 -6.28
N GLY A 120 2.31 -9.78 -6.91
CA GLY A 120 1.60 -10.88 -6.28
C GLY A 120 2.33 -11.45 -5.07
N ILE A 121 3.64 -11.61 -5.16
CA ILE A 121 4.47 -12.09 -4.06
C ILE A 121 4.46 -11.08 -2.89
N ALA A 122 4.65 -9.80 -3.19
CA ALA A 122 4.64 -8.75 -2.17
C ALA A 122 3.27 -8.66 -1.47
N LEU A 123 2.20 -8.72 -2.26
CA LEU A 123 0.82 -8.70 -1.76
C LEU A 123 0.55 -9.90 -0.85
N GLY A 124 0.98 -11.09 -1.26
CA GLY A 124 0.83 -12.31 -0.46
C GLY A 124 1.56 -12.23 0.88
N ARG A 125 2.76 -11.65 0.91
CA ARG A 125 3.50 -11.44 2.16
C ARG A 125 2.75 -10.52 3.12
N ILE A 126 2.25 -9.39 2.63
CA ILE A 126 1.53 -8.42 3.44
C ILE A 126 0.25 -9.00 3.99
N LEU A 127 -0.56 -9.65 3.15
CA LEU A 127 -1.84 -10.22 3.55
C LEU A 127 -1.62 -11.43 4.46
N GLY A 128 -0.57 -12.20 4.23
CA GLY A 128 -0.18 -13.31 5.12
C GLY A 128 0.22 -12.82 6.50
N GLN A 129 0.98 -11.74 6.59
CA GLN A 129 1.37 -11.13 7.86
C GLN A 129 0.15 -10.59 8.62
N ALA A 130 -0.77 -9.94 7.92
CA ALA A 130 -2.00 -9.43 8.51
C ALA A 130 -2.88 -10.56 9.05
N ALA A 131 -3.02 -11.65 8.29
CA ALA A 131 -3.78 -12.83 8.71
C ALA A 131 -3.13 -13.49 9.94
N GLN A 132 -1.80 -13.59 9.98
CA GLN A 132 -1.07 -14.14 11.11
C GLN A 132 -1.23 -13.28 12.36
N ALA A 133 -1.15 -11.98 12.24
CA ALA A 133 -1.35 -11.05 13.36
C ALA A 133 -2.77 -11.19 13.94
N ALA A 134 -3.78 -11.31 13.09
CA ALA A 134 -5.16 -11.52 13.52
C ALA A 134 -5.33 -12.87 14.22
N ALA A 135 -4.69 -13.92 13.72
CA ALA A 135 -4.73 -15.25 14.35
C ALA A 135 -4.04 -15.22 15.71
N ASP A 136 -2.89 -14.57 15.83
CA ASP A 136 -2.16 -14.44 17.09
C ASP A 136 -2.99 -13.69 18.15
N GLN A 137 -3.69 -12.64 17.75
CA GLN A 137 -4.59 -11.92 18.65
C GLN A 137 -5.75 -12.80 19.12
N SER A 138 -6.28 -13.63 18.24
CA SER A 138 -7.38 -14.53 18.57
C SER A 138 -7.01 -15.58 19.63
N ILE A 139 -5.74 -15.98 19.68
CA ILE A 139 -5.25 -16.97 20.66
C ILE A 139 -5.34 -16.41 22.09
N PHE A 140 -5.25 -15.12 22.26
CA PHE A 140 -5.22 -14.46 23.57
C PHE A 140 -6.59 -13.96 24.03
N LEU A 141 -7.60 -14.18 23.24
CA LEU A 141 -8.98 -13.83 23.61
C LEU A 141 -9.66 -15.00 24.32
#